data_ac3d6c1b005bdad9a1c2c817f87b0b4d
#
_entry.id   ac3d6c1b005bdad9a1c2c817f87b0b4d
#
_cell.length_a   1.000
_cell.length_b   1.000
_cell.length_c   1.000
_cell.angle_alpha   90.00
_cell.angle_beta   90.00
_cell.angle_gamma   90.00
#
_symmetry.space_group_name_H-M   'P 1'
#
loop_
_entity.id
_entity.type
_entity.pdbx_description
1 polymer ?
#
loop_
_entity_poly.entity_id
_entity_poly.type
_entity_poly.pdbx_seq_one_letter_code
_entity_poly.pdbx_strand_id
1 'polypeptide(L)'
;MSQSSPLNPITKQRASSQYPEYWSGYNFAAKMYDSILPHSRSDVYPEHLLSVRAPNQTDAQSMYIKANYKATTLSVFEDFRATISRAFADQNWSIRYSAEIDPRFGEETFQRYVNTEIEKFGSLEMFVKNMLPTLKLVDANGIIAIYPDDIEYLDDEEFEEPVMGNELLRPMPTYYNCKNIVGQKFGEYYLVISDDHSDVKVGSKMEESGIVLYLYDQEAIYKIEQTGKKGDMTFGEPVLYFQHNLGYVPCIKLMGSPQLIADEIAFQSPFITAVPLLDQVVLDESYLQMSKATSAFPFMVALGEICEFIDREGNKCNDGQIFDPINGGYRGCSSCGGSGVKSRFSPTGMLLIKPKTSLSEGDSGLSGEYLKFVSPPMDTLTFLRSEIEQQMAKARRILHLPSSDESGTIGEASTATGSLNKLRALYAFVKPISDQLFTIYEFCLVTMGRMRYGDLFGGVNLVYPTSFDISTPSDYLAIISEGVKAGVPPAVTYSNVYNYIRAINYTDEESSALFELIVNADELLLMSNADVLARLASGTVEKWQDVLHNSAPQLVMELMRDYIATEEAPAFFDLPMSQQIAALRAKAAEKIAVTLDPIAQAQQTLLNGIV
;
A
#
# COMPACT_ATOMS: atom_id res chain seq x y z
N MET A 1 -18.51 11.15 -47.68
CA MET A 1 -19.79 11.02 -46.95
C MET A 1 -19.39 10.77 -45.49
N SER A 2 -19.41 11.80 -44.67
CA SER A 2 -19.10 11.68 -43.25
C SER A 2 -20.20 10.85 -42.59
N GLN A 3 -19.89 9.62 -42.25
CA GLN A 3 -20.73 8.85 -41.35
C GLN A 3 -20.68 9.55 -40.01
N SER A 4 -21.77 10.18 -39.60
CA SER A 4 -21.93 10.73 -38.27
C SER A 4 -21.73 9.60 -37.27
N SER A 5 -20.71 9.69 -36.43
CA SER A 5 -20.44 8.75 -35.33
C SER A 5 -21.75 8.45 -34.57
N PRO A 6 -22.10 7.17 -34.33
CA PRO A 6 -23.31 6.80 -33.59
C PRO A 6 -23.38 7.34 -32.17
N LEU A 7 -22.25 7.83 -31.62
CA LEU A 7 -22.13 8.43 -30.28
C LEU A 7 -22.59 9.88 -30.21
N ASN A 8 -22.72 10.55 -31.34
CA ASN A 8 -23.13 11.96 -31.40
C ASN A 8 -24.42 12.31 -30.65
N PRO A 9 -25.51 11.51 -30.66
CA PRO A 9 -26.71 11.84 -29.91
C PRO A 9 -26.56 11.66 -28.39
N ILE A 10 -25.80 10.66 -27.93
CA ILE A 10 -25.62 10.39 -26.50
C ILE A 10 -24.71 11.43 -25.87
N THR A 11 -23.63 11.82 -26.54
CA THR A 11 -22.68 12.84 -26.09
C THR A 11 -23.33 14.22 -26.07
N LYS A 12 -24.11 14.57 -27.12
CA LYS A 12 -24.84 15.84 -27.18
C LYS A 12 -25.89 15.95 -26.08
N GLN A 13 -26.61 14.87 -25.77
CA GLN A 13 -27.64 14.88 -24.74
C GLN A 13 -27.04 15.00 -23.34
N ARG A 14 -25.88 14.38 -23.07
CA ARG A 14 -25.19 14.45 -21.77
C ARG A 14 -24.37 15.73 -21.60
N ALA A 15 -23.68 16.18 -22.65
CA ALA A 15 -22.89 17.42 -22.60
C ALA A 15 -23.77 18.69 -22.54
N SER A 16 -25.03 18.64 -23.02
CA SER A 16 -25.97 19.78 -22.96
C SER A 16 -26.70 19.87 -21.61
N SER A 17 -26.60 18.88 -20.72
CA SER A 17 -27.17 18.96 -19.39
C SER A 17 -26.28 19.84 -18.49
N GLN A 18 -26.91 20.66 -17.68
CA GLN A 18 -26.24 21.57 -16.73
C GLN A 18 -25.38 20.83 -15.71
N TYR A 19 -25.69 19.53 -15.48
CA TYR A 19 -24.92 18.58 -14.67
C TYR A 19 -24.88 17.23 -15.42
N PRO A 20 -23.69 16.65 -15.61
CA PRO A 20 -23.59 15.32 -16.20
C PRO A 20 -24.32 14.30 -15.33
N GLU A 21 -25.17 13.47 -15.94
CA GLU A 21 -25.74 12.32 -15.24
C GLU A 21 -24.65 11.27 -15.04
N TYR A 22 -24.33 11.02 -13.78
CA TYR A 22 -23.37 9.98 -13.43
C TYR A 22 -23.91 8.58 -13.73
N TRP A 23 -23.01 7.66 -14.03
CA TRP A 23 -23.36 6.25 -14.23
C TRP A 23 -23.97 5.64 -12.96
N SER A 24 -24.78 4.57 -13.09
CA SER A 24 -25.59 4.05 -11.98
C SER A 24 -24.79 3.57 -10.78
N GLY A 25 -23.57 3.07 -10.98
CA GLY A 25 -22.65 2.64 -9.92
C GLY A 25 -21.85 3.76 -9.25
N TYR A 26 -21.97 5.02 -9.69
CA TYR A 26 -21.14 6.14 -9.23
C TYR A 26 -21.15 6.31 -7.70
N ASN A 27 -22.34 6.38 -7.11
CA ASN A 27 -22.48 6.59 -5.67
C ASN A 27 -21.86 5.44 -4.85
N PHE A 28 -21.98 4.21 -5.34
CA PHE A 28 -21.35 3.06 -4.70
C PHE A 28 -19.81 3.17 -4.78
N ALA A 29 -19.27 3.45 -5.96
CA ALA A 29 -17.85 3.60 -6.19
C ALA A 29 -17.25 4.75 -5.37
N ALA A 30 -17.88 5.93 -5.41
CA ALA A 30 -17.45 7.11 -4.67
C ALA A 30 -17.47 6.88 -3.15
N LYS A 31 -18.53 6.27 -2.62
CA LYS A 31 -18.60 5.94 -1.19
C LYS A 31 -17.49 4.98 -0.77
N MET A 32 -17.22 3.95 -1.56
CA MET A 32 -16.16 2.99 -1.28
C MET A 32 -14.80 3.65 -1.31
N TYR A 33 -14.51 4.47 -2.33
CA TYR A 33 -13.29 5.25 -2.43
C TYR A 33 -13.07 6.14 -1.19
N ASP A 34 -14.10 6.91 -0.80
CA ASP A 34 -14.04 7.78 0.38
C ASP A 34 -13.84 7.04 1.70
N SER A 35 -14.32 5.80 1.78
CA SER A 35 -14.13 4.97 2.97
C SER A 35 -12.72 4.38 3.06
N ILE A 36 -12.08 4.06 1.94
CA ILE A 36 -10.75 3.44 1.91
C ILE A 36 -9.63 4.47 1.97
N LEU A 37 -9.79 5.60 1.27
CA LEU A 37 -8.76 6.64 1.12
C LEU A 37 -8.10 7.08 2.43
N PRO A 38 -8.84 7.30 3.54
CA PRO A 38 -8.24 7.71 4.82
C PRO A 38 -7.31 6.67 5.44
N HIS A 39 -7.52 5.39 5.13
CA HIS A 39 -6.66 4.31 5.64
C HIS A 39 -5.38 4.13 4.79
N SER A 40 -5.35 4.70 3.59
CA SER A 40 -4.22 4.64 2.65
C SER A 40 -3.31 5.87 2.70
N ARG A 41 -3.70 6.93 3.43
CA ARG A 41 -2.98 8.20 3.48
C ARG A 41 -2.95 8.76 4.90
N SER A 42 -1.81 9.36 5.27
CA SER A 42 -1.63 9.95 6.61
C SER A 42 -2.26 11.34 6.77
N ASP A 43 -2.55 12.03 5.66
CA ASP A 43 -3.05 13.40 5.62
C ASP A 43 -4.58 13.51 5.47
N VAL A 44 -5.26 12.38 5.31
CA VAL A 44 -6.73 12.35 5.11
C VAL A 44 -7.43 11.82 6.36
N TYR A 45 -8.30 12.65 6.93
CA TYR A 45 -9.17 12.22 8.03
C TYR A 45 -10.44 11.54 7.46
N PRO A 46 -10.94 10.43 8.06
CA PRO A 46 -12.19 9.80 7.64
C PRO A 46 -13.40 10.66 8.05
N GLU A 47 -13.80 11.60 7.20
CA GLU A 47 -14.86 12.58 7.47
C GLU A 47 -16.20 11.95 7.86
N HIS A 48 -16.51 10.75 7.37
CA HIS A 48 -17.72 10.01 7.72
C HIS A 48 -17.78 9.67 9.22
N LEU A 49 -16.63 9.55 9.89
CA LEU A 49 -16.57 9.28 11.32
C LEU A 49 -16.93 10.50 12.17
N LEU A 50 -16.88 11.73 11.62
CA LEU A 50 -17.35 12.93 12.34
C LEU A 50 -18.84 12.88 12.63
N SER A 51 -19.62 12.15 11.85
CA SER A 51 -21.06 11.94 12.12
C SER A 51 -21.32 10.95 13.25
N VAL A 52 -20.33 10.08 13.56
CA VAL A 52 -20.42 9.10 14.65
C VAL A 52 -19.91 9.74 15.93
N ARG A 53 -20.83 10.31 16.72
CA ARG A 53 -20.50 11.01 17.96
C ARG A 53 -20.94 10.24 19.18
N ALA A 54 -20.13 10.27 20.24
CA ALA A 54 -20.58 9.86 21.55
C ALA A 54 -21.73 10.79 22.03
N PRO A 55 -22.71 10.28 22.82
CA PRO A 55 -23.91 11.03 23.18
C PRO A 55 -23.68 12.43 23.77
N ASN A 56 -22.55 12.65 24.43
CA ASN A 56 -22.20 13.92 25.07
C ASN A 56 -21.01 14.64 24.38
N GLN A 57 -20.62 14.22 23.17
CA GLN A 57 -19.47 14.79 22.46
C GLN A 57 -19.84 16.16 21.87
N THR A 58 -19.06 17.17 22.24
CA THR A 58 -19.20 18.55 21.76
C THR A 58 -18.48 18.75 20.43
N ASP A 59 -18.84 19.81 19.68
CA ASP A 59 -18.13 20.19 18.44
C ASP A 59 -16.65 20.50 18.68
N ALA A 60 -16.31 21.13 19.81
CA ALA A 60 -14.92 21.40 20.18
C ALA A 60 -14.10 20.10 20.36
N GLN A 61 -14.70 19.07 20.95
CA GLN A 61 -14.08 17.74 21.08
C GLN A 61 -13.91 17.07 19.71
N SER A 62 -14.89 17.18 18.82
CA SER A 62 -14.79 16.64 17.46
C SER A 62 -13.66 17.35 16.67
N MET A 63 -13.53 18.66 16.80
CA MET A 63 -12.43 19.44 16.20
C MET A 63 -11.07 19.01 16.78
N TYR A 64 -11.00 18.78 18.10
CA TYR A 64 -9.78 18.30 18.76
C TYR A 64 -9.37 16.93 18.23
N ILE A 65 -10.30 16.00 18.09
CA ILE A 65 -10.07 14.66 17.52
C ILE A 65 -9.50 14.78 16.11
N LYS A 66 -10.12 15.58 15.25
CA LYS A 66 -9.66 15.79 13.87
C LYS A 66 -8.25 16.40 13.83
N ALA A 67 -7.99 17.41 14.67
CA ALA A 67 -6.68 18.07 14.72
C ALA A 67 -5.55 17.19 15.23
N ASN A 68 -5.87 16.15 16.04
CA ASN A 68 -4.90 15.23 16.62
C ASN A 68 -4.95 13.83 15.99
N TYR A 69 -5.60 13.70 14.85
CA TYR A 69 -5.71 12.44 14.13
C TYR A 69 -4.33 11.84 13.83
N LYS A 70 -4.23 10.56 14.02
CA LYS A 70 -3.05 9.76 13.65
C LYS A 70 -3.50 8.60 12.76
N ALA A 71 -2.86 8.44 11.62
CA ALA A 71 -3.16 7.39 10.67
C ALA A 71 -2.58 6.03 11.13
N THR A 72 -3.00 5.55 12.29
CA THR A 72 -2.53 4.27 12.87
C THR A 72 -2.87 3.08 11.99
N THR A 73 -3.96 3.17 11.23
CA THR A 73 -4.46 2.13 10.32
C THR A 73 -3.68 2.02 9.00
N LEU A 74 -2.87 3.04 8.67
CA LEU A 74 -2.01 3.06 7.48
C LEU A 74 -1.07 1.85 7.42
N SER A 75 -0.59 1.38 8.57
CA SER A 75 0.30 0.20 8.65
C SER A 75 -0.35 -1.06 8.08
N VAL A 76 -1.65 -1.27 8.29
CA VAL A 76 -2.37 -2.42 7.74
C VAL A 76 -2.51 -2.31 6.22
N PHE A 77 -2.79 -1.11 5.73
CA PHE A 77 -2.87 -0.85 4.29
C PHE A 77 -1.52 -1.10 3.61
N GLU A 78 -0.44 -0.55 4.16
CA GLU A 78 0.91 -0.68 3.62
C GLU A 78 1.41 -2.13 3.65
N ASP A 79 1.13 -2.88 4.71
CA ASP A 79 1.47 -4.30 4.79
C ASP A 79 0.73 -5.11 3.70
N PHE A 80 -0.55 -4.79 3.47
CA PHE A 80 -1.32 -5.46 2.42
C PHE A 80 -0.83 -5.08 1.02
N ARG A 81 -0.58 -3.79 0.78
CA ARG A 81 0.00 -3.30 -0.47
C ARG A 81 1.35 -3.95 -0.76
N ALA A 82 2.24 -4.00 0.25
CA ALA A 82 3.55 -4.64 0.11
C ALA A 82 3.44 -6.13 -0.22
N THR A 83 2.46 -6.82 0.36
CA THR A 83 2.19 -8.24 0.06
C THR A 83 1.80 -8.45 -1.41
N ILE A 84 0.94 -7.57 -1.96
CA ILE A 84 0.58 -7.61 -3.38
C ILE A 84 1.79 -7.27 -4.26
N SER A 85 2.55 -6.24 -3.91
CA SER A 85 3.73 -5.81 -4.68
C SER A 85 4.82 -6.87 -4.75
N ARG A 86 4.91 -7.79 -3.78
CA ARG A 86 5.85 -8.93 -3.83
C ARG A 86 5.63 -9.83 -5.05
N ALA A 87 4.40 -9.92 -5.56
CA ALA A 87 4.13 -10.66 -6.79
C ALA A 87 4.93 -10.13 -8.00
N PHE A 88 5.25 -8.82 -7.99
CA PHE A 88 6.06 -8.18 -9.01
C PHE A 88 7.57 -8.23 -8.71
N ALA A 89 7.96 -8.61 -7.50
CA ALA A 89 9.36 -8.83 -7.14
C ALA A 89 9.84 -10.23 -7.55
N ASP A 90 8.92 -11.15 -7.91
CA ASP A 90 9.29 -12.48 -8.37
C ASP A 90 9.97 -12.41 -9.76
N GLN A 91 11.18 -12.96 -9.87
CA GLN A 91 11.99 -12.96 -11.08
C GLN A 91 11.45 -13.88 -12.19
N ASN A 92 10.37 -14.61 -11.96
CA ASN A 92 9.82 -15.56 -12.92
C ASN A 92 8.93 -14.91 -13.99
N TRP A 93 8.78 -13.60 -14.01
CA TRP A 93 8.06 -12.90 -15.05
C TRP A 93 9.01 -12.28 -16.08
N SER A 94 8.60 -12.26 -17.32
CA SER A 94 9.36 -11.64 -18.40
C SER A 94 8.42 -11.04 -19.46
N ILE A 95 8.91 -9.99 -20.10
CA ILE A 95 8.23 -9.39 -21.25
C ILE A 95 8.93 -9.92 -22.52
N ARG A 96 8.14 -10.45 -23.43
CA ARG A 96 8.62 -10.87 -24.75
C ARG A 96 7.92 -10.03 -25.79
N TYR A 97 8.69 -9.31 -26.57
CA TYR A 97 8.22 -8.52 -27.69
C TYR A 97 8.15 -9.39 -28.94
N SER A 98 7.13 -9.16 -29.79
CA SER A 98 7.00 -9.92 -31.04
C SER A 98 8.14 -9.57 -32.02
N ALA A 99 8.63 -10.57 -32.74
CA ALA A 99 9.63 -10.41 -33.78
C ALA A 99 9.10 -9.74 -35.06
N GLU A 100 7.79 -9.47 -35.16
CA GLU A 100 7.15 -8.87 -36.33
C GLU A 100 7.22 -7.33 -36.33
N ILE A 101 7.86 -6.72 -35.34
CA ILE A 101 8.05 -5.26 -35.27
C ILE A 101 9.00 -4.81 -36.41
N ASP A 102 8.62 -3.75 -37.12
CA ASP A 102 9.46 -3.16 -38.15
C ASP A 102 10.88 -2.84 -37.62
N PRO A 103 11.95 -3.27 -38.30
CA PRO A 103 13.31 -3.03 -37.87
C PRO A 103 13.68 -1.56 -37.63
N ARG A 104 12.94 -0.61 -38.25
CA ARG A 104 13.13 0.83 -38.00
C ARG A 104 12.81 1.24 -36.58
N PHE A 105 11.81 0.58 -35.95
CA PHE A 105 11.37 0.88 -34.60
C PHE A 105 11.99 -0.07 -33.57
N GLY A 106 12.27 -1.30 -33.95
CA GLY A 106 12.95 -2.31 -33.15
C GLY A 106 12.38 -2.56 -31.77
N GLU A 107 12.56 -3.75 -31.26
CA GLU A 107 12.18 -4.12 -29.90
C GLU A 107 12.85 -3.20 -28.86
N GLU A 108 14.13 -2.88 -29.06
CA GLU A 108 14.93 -2.05 -28.18
C GLU A 108 14.36 -0.63 -28.05
N THR A 109 13.82 -0.04 -29.12
CA THR A 109 13.24 1.30 -29.09
C THR A 109 12.00 1.37 -28.22
N PHE A 110 11.07 0.40 -28.36
CA PHE A 110 9.87 0.35 -27.52
C PHE A 110 10.22 0.01 -26.07
N GLN A 111 11.09 -0.94 -25.86
CA GLN A 111 11.58 -1.30 -24.53
C GLN A 111 12.27 -0.10 -23.86
N ARG A 112 13.09 0.64 -24.57
CA ARG A 112 13.72 1.87 -24.07
C ARG A 112 12.65 2.88 -23.67
N TYR A 113 11.67 3.14 -24.55
CA TYR A 113 10.59 4.07 -24.26
C TYR A 113 9.85 3.74 -22.97
N VAL A 114 9.36 2.51 -22.81
CA VAL A 114 8.60 2.11 -21.61
C VAL A 114 9.44 2.06 -20.34
N ASN A 115 10.77 1.90 -20.47
CA ASN A 115 11.67 1.79 -19.33
C ASN A 115 12.29 3.12 -18.90
N THR A 116 12.40 4.12 -19.78
CA THR A 116 13.18 5.34 -19.50
C THR A 116 12.50 6.66 -19.86
N GLU A 117 11.49 6.65 -20.74
CA GLU A 117 10.96 7.89 -21.33
C GLU A 117 9.58 8.29 -20.81
N ILE A 118 9.00 7.55 -19.88
CA ILE A 118 7.73 7.91 -19.25
C ILE A 118 8.02 8.92 -18.13
N GLU A 119 8.06 10.20 -18.49
CA GLU A 119 8.51 11.30 -17.61
C GLU A 119 7.82 11.31 -16.24
N LYS A 120 6.51 11.10 -16.22
CA LYS A 120 5.71 11.20 -15.00
C LYS A 120 6.05 10.13 -13.95
N PHE A 121 6.54 8.96 -14.36
CA PHE A 121 6.74 7.79 -13.49
C PHE A 121 8.16 7.21 -13.58
N GLY A 122 9.00 7.72 -14.46
CA GLY A 122 10.33 7.18 -14.75
C GLY A 122 10.30 5.96 -15.65
N SER A 123 9.42 4.99 -15.39
CA SER A 123 9.18 3.83 -16.25
C SER A 123 7.79 3.26 -16.02
N LEU A 124 7.26 2.52 -17.01
CA LEU A 124 5.98 1.83 -16.87
C LEU A 124 6.05 0.75 -15.76
N GLU A 125 7.18 0.09 -15.63
CA GLU A 125 7.40 -0.90 -14.56
C GLU A 125 7.33 -0.26 -13.17
N MET A 126 7.93 0.92 -12.98
CA MET A 126 7.84 1.69 -11.73
C MET A 126 6.39 2.08 -11.40
N PHE A 127 5.62 2.50 -12.41
CA PHE A 127 4.19 2.77 -12.25
C PHE A 127 3.45 1.53 -11.77
N VAL A 128 3.66 0.38 -12.43
CA VAL A 128 2.99 -0.88 -12.12
C VAL A 128 3.39 -1.43 -10.75
N LYS A 129 4.68 -1.38 -10.39
CA LYS A 129 5.17 -1.90 -9.11
C LYS A 129 4.75 -1.03 -7.91
N ASN A 130 4.82 0.29 -8.04
CA ASN A 130 4.72 1.20 -6.91
C ASN A 130 3.33 1.85 -6.78
N MET A 131 2.72 2.23 -7.91
CA MET A 131 1.46 2.99 -7.88
C MET A 131 0.23 2.13 -8.10
N LEU A 132 0.27 1.25 -9.08
CA LEU A 132 -0.91 0.48 -9.50
C LEU A 132 -1.52 -0.38 -8.37
N PRO A 133 -0.74 -1.05 -7.48
CA PRO A 133 -1.31 -1.75 -6.33
C PRO A 133 -2.08 -0.84 -5.39
N THR A 134 -1.56 0.36 -5.10
CA THR A 134 -2.23 1.35 -4.26
C THR A 134 -3.52 1.83 -4.90
N LEU A 135 -3.47 2.23 -6.18
CA LEU A 135 -4.64 2.70 -6.92
C LEU A 135 -5.75 1.65 -6.94
N LYS A 136 -5.40 0.40 -7.23
CA LYS A 136 -6.34 -0.73 -7.25
C LYS A 136 -7.01 -1.00 -5.90
N LEU A 137 -6.25 -0.90 -4.80
CA LEU A 137 -6.78 -1.12 -3.46
C LEU A 137 -7.70 0.02 -3.01
N VAL A 138 -7.37 1.27 -3.36
CA VAL A 138 -8.16 2.44 -2.98
C VAL A 138 -9.38 2.57 -3.88
N ASP A 139 -9.24 2.33 -5.18
CA ASP A 139 -10.26 2.63 -6.18
C ASP A 139 -10.41 1.51 -7.23
N ALA A 140 -11.17 0.49 -6.89
CA ALA A 140 -11.46 -0.61 -7.82
C ALA A 140 -12.27 -0.18 -9.07
N ASN A 141 -12.91 0.98 -9.05
CA ASN A 141 -13.73 1.52 -10.15
C ASN A 141 -13.05 2.62 -10.96
N GLY A 142 -11.88 3.08 -10.52
CA GLY A 142 -11.04 3.96 -11.31
C GLY A 142 -10.57 3.30 -12.60
N ILE A 143 -10.11 4.10 -13.54
CA ILE A 143 -9.58 3.63 -14.82
C ILE A 143 -8.14 4.09 -15.02
N ILE A 144 -7.40 3.28 -15.75
CA ILE A 144 -6.16 3.68 -16.40
C ILE A 144 -6.51 3.92 -17.88
N ALA A 145 -6.35 5.14 -18.33
CA ALA A 145 -6.48 5.53 -19.72
C ALA A 145 -5.09 5.71 -20.32
N ILE A 146 -4.90 5.30 -21.56
CA ILE A 146 -3.69 5.63 -22.30
C ILE A 146 -3.97 6.92 -23.04
N TYR A 147 -3.22 7.95 -22.66
CA TYR A 147 -3.37 9.30 -23.15
C TYR A 147 -2.11 9.70 -23.91
N PRO A 148 -2.21 10.20 -25.14
CA PRO A 148 -1.06 10.72 -25.87
C PRO A 148 -0.65 12.08 -25.27
N ASP A 149 0.56 12.15 -24.72
CA ASP A 149 1.16 13.40 -24.31
C ASP A 149 1.87 14.07 -25.50
N ASP A 150 2.06 15.38 -25.44
CA ASP A 150 2.80 16.16 -26.46
C ASP A 150 2.15 16.29 -27.86
N ILE A 151 0.83 16.10 -27.99
CA ILE A 151 0.15 16.33 -29.27
C ILE A 151 0.29 17.80 -29.73
N GLU A 152 0.42 18.73 -28.82
CA GLU A 152 0.53 20.17 -29.10
C GLU A 152 1.80 20.53 -29.90
N TYR A 153 2.79 19.64 -29.97
CA TYR A 153 4.03 19.83 -30.72
C TYR A 153 4.02 19.22 -32.13
N LEU A 154 2.92 18.55 -32.50
CA LEU A 154 2.75 18.05 -33.86
C LEU A 154 2.17 19.19 -34.70
N ASP A 155 2.84 19.56 -35.80
CA ASP A 155 2.37 20.60 -36.73
C ASP A 155 1.02 20.23 -37.34
N ASP A 156 0.13 21.21 -37.52
CA ASP A 156 -1.23 21.01 -38.05
C ASP A 156 -1.26 20.25 -39.39
N GLU A 157 -0.19 20.32 -40.19
CA GLU A 157 -0.06 19.60 -41.46
C GLU A 157 0.17 18.08 -41.28
N GLU A 158 0.66 17.62 -40.13
CA GLU A 158 0.84 16.20 -39.82
C GLU A 158 -0.45 15.54 -39.28
N PHE A 159 -1.46 16.34 -38.94
CA PHE A 159 -2.75 15.85 -38.41
C PHE A 159 -3.74 15.39 -39.52
N GLU A 160 -3.50 15.66 -40.80
CA GLU A 160 -4.40 15.23 -41.92
C GLU A 160 -4.27 13.74 -42.24
N GLU A 161 -3.19 13.06 -41.84
CA GLU A 161 -3.07 11.60 -41.92
C GLU A 161 -3.23 10.98 -40.50
N PRO A 162 -3.86 9.79 -40.39
CA PRO A 162 -3.98 9.13 -39.10
C PRO A 162 -2.58 8.92 -38.53
N VAL A 163 -2.32 9.57 -37.40
CA VAL A 163 -0.98 9.68 -36.75
C VAL A 163 -0.55 8.36 -36.08
N MET A 164 -1.09 7.24 -36.58
CA MET A 164 -0.63 5.91 -36.18
C MET A 164 0.73 5.64 -36.82
N GLY A 165 1.73 5.45 -35.94
CA GLY A 165 3.09 5.15 -36.38
C GLY A 165 4.04 6.34 -36.31
N ASN A 166 3.77 7.36 -35.51
CA ASN A 166 4.70 8.44 -35.24
C ASN A 166 5.57 8.12 -34.01
N GLU A 167 6.88 8.01 -34.21
CA GLU A 167 7.87 7.79 -33.13
C GLU A 167 7.88 8.92 -32.09
N LEU A 168 7.42 10.12 -32.47
CA LEU A 168 7.34 11.27 -31.58
C LEU A 168 6.16 11.19 -30.62
N LEU A 169 5.16 10.37 -30.91
CA LEU A 169 4.01 10.22 -30.04
C LEU A 169 4.40 9.54 -28.72
N ARG A 170 4.04 10.17 -27.60
CA ARG A 170 4.34 9.69 -26.24
C ARG A 170 3.08 9.28 -25.49
N PRO A 171 2.49 8.11 -25.80
CA PRO A 171 1.35 7.61 -25.07
C PRO A 171 1.75 7.19 -23.64
N MET A 172 1.06 7.72 -22.63
CA MET A 172 1.34 7.40 -21.23
C MET A 172 0.08 6.95 -20.48
N PRO A 173 0.22 6.12 -19.43
CA PRO A 173 -0.90 5.76 -18.57
C PRO A 173 -1.30 6.95 -17.70
N THR A 174 -2.58 7.30 -17.75
CA THR A 174 -3.19 8.33 -16.89
C THR A 174 -4.28 7.71 -16.05
N TYR A 175 -4.23 7.96 -14.74
CA TYR A 175 -5.23 7.47 -13.80
C TYR A 175 -6.35 8.49 -13.63
N TYR A 176 -7.59 8.03 -13.82
CA TYR A 176 -8.79 8.77 -13.43
C TYR A 176 -9.50 8.02 -12.30
N ASN A 177 -9.72 8.71 -11.19
CA ASN A 177 -10.44 8.12 -10.06
C ASN A 177 -11.94 7.97 -10.41
N CYS A 178 -12.63 7.10 -9.67
CA CYS A 178 -14.04 6.81 -9.93
C CYS A 178 -14.96 8.04 -9.85
N LYS A 179 -14.58 9.10 -9.13
CA LYS A 179 -15.35 10.35 -9.04
C LYS A 179 -15.22 11.20 -10.29
N ASN A 180 -14.13 11.03 -11.04
CA ASN A 180 -13.91 11.73 -12.31
C ASN A 180 -14.62 11.03 -13.48
N ILE A 181 -15.14 9.81 -13.31
CA ILE A 181 -15.86 9.08 -14.34
C ILE A 181 -17.32 9.52 -14.34
N VAL A 182 -17.68 10.39 -15.26
CA VAL A 182 -19.03 10.95 -15.40
C VAL A 182 -19.97 9.95 -16.07
N GLY A 183 -19.50 9.34 -17.16
CA GLY A 183 -20.27 8.39 -17.96
C GLY A 183 -19.41 7.25 -18.44
N GLN A 184 -20.01 6.08 -18.56
CA GLN A 184 -19.32 4.91 -19.10
C GLN A 184 -20.31 3.96 -19.74
N LYS A 185 -19.85 3.25 -20.78
CA LYS A 185 -20.47 2.04 -21.29
C LYS A 185 -19.35 1.07 -21.62
N PHE A 186 -19.35 -0.06 -20.96
CA PHE A 186 -18.27 -1.02 -21.07
C PHE A 186 -17.98 -1.42 -22.51
N GLY A 187 -16.73 -1.27 -22.95
CA GLY A 187 -16.29 -1.57 -24.30
C GLY A 187 -16.70 -0.55 -25.37
N GLU A 188 -17.50 0.48 -25.06
CA GLU A 188 -17.92 1.50 -26.02
C GLU A 188 -17.31 2.87 -25.74
N TYR A 189 -17.37 3.37 -24.50
CA TYR A 189 -16.78 4.66 -24.15
C TYR A 189 -16.60 4.87 -22.66
N TYR A 190 -15.69 5.82 -22.32
CA TYR A 190 -15.57 6.47 -21.01
C TYR A 190 -15.59 7.98 -21.19
N LEU A 191 -16.39 8.66 -20.36
CA LEU A 191 -16.43 10.12 -20.27
C LEU A 191 -15.88 10.52 -18.91
N VAL A 192 -14.77 11.25 -18.87
CA VAL A 192 -14.04 11.58 -17.66
C VAL A 192 -13.82 13.08 -17.52
N ILE A 193 -13.78 13.56 -16.26
CA ILE A 193 -13.35 14.92 -15.92
C ILE A 193 -11.81 14.92 -15.88
N SER A 194 -11.20 15.82 -16.63
CA SER A 194 -9.76 16.08 -16.58
C SER A 194 -9.42 17.07 -15.47
N ASP A 195 -8.15 17.03 -15.05
CA ASP A 195 -7.57 18.08 -14.21
C ASP A 195 -7.26 19.37 -14.99
N ASP A 196 -7.36 19.32 -16.34
CA ASP A 196 -7.24 20.49 -17.20
C ASP A 196 -8.41 21.45 -16.99
N HIS A 197 -8.15 22.73 -17.19
CA HIS A 197 -9.13 23.77 -17.02
C HIS A 197 -9.33 24.53 -18.34
N SER A 198 -10.58 24.83 -18.69
CA SER A 198 -10.91 25.72 -19.80
C SER A 198 -10.99 27.16 -19.32
N ASP A 199 -10.67 28.11 -20.20
CA ASP A 199 -10.81 29.53 -19.94
C ASP A 199 -12.28 29.97 -19.95
N VAL A 200 -12.83 30.31 -18.80
CA VAL A 200 -14.19 30.84 -18.64
C VAL A 200 -14.14 32.36 -18.44
N LYS A 201 -14.86 33.09 -19.29
CA LYS A 201 -14.95 34.55 -19.17
C LYS A 201 -15.86 34.97 -18.02
N VAL A 202 -15.30 35.64 -17.02
CA VAL A 202 -16.08 36.30 -15.97
C VAL A 202 -16.00 37.83 -16.16
N GLY A 203 -17.03 38.40 -16.79
CA GLY A 203 -17.04 39.81 -17.14
C GLY A 203 -16.06 40.18 -18.24
N SER A 204 -15.21 41.20 -18.03
CA SER A 204 -14.17 41.66 -18.96
C SER A 204 -12.80 41.00 -18.72
N LYS A 205 -12.66 40.17 -17.69
CA LYS A 205 -11.43 39.45 -17.38
C LYS A 205 -11.60 37.98 -17.69
N MET A 206 -10.57 37.37 -18.27
CA MET A 206 -10.45 35.92 -18.32
C MET A 206 -10.10 35.44 -16.91
N GLU A 207 -11.03 34.84 -16.24
CA GLU A 207 -10.82 34.19 -14.94
C GLU A 207 -11.40 32.80 -15.01
N GLU A 208 -10.52 31.87 -14.64
CA GLU A 208 -10.74 30.51 -14.16
C GLU A 208 -11.95 29.71 -14.64
N SER A 209 -11.63 28.66 -15.03
CA SER A 209 -11.70 27.22 -14.84
C SER A 209 -13.08 26.70 -15.10
N GLY A 210 -13.40 26.55 -16.38
CA GLY A 210 -14.39 25.59 -16.83
C GLY A 210 -13.84 24.16 -16.70
N ILE A 211 -14.74 23.20 -16.54
CA ILE A 211 -14.38 21.77 -16.51
C ILE A 211 -14.08 21.35 -17.94
N VAL A 212 -13.01 20.55 -18.10
CA VAL A 212 -12.69 19.86 -19.34
C VAL A 212 -13.04 18.39 -19.19
N LEU A 213 -13.76 17.84 -20.15
CA LEU A 213 -14.07 16.42 -20.21
C LEU A 213 -13.33 15.79 -21.39
N TYR A 214 -12.83 14.57 -21.18
CA TYR A 214 -12.35 13.73 -22.25
C TYR A 214 -13.31 12.56 -22.46
N LEU A 215 -13.69 12.34 -23.71
CA LEU A 215 -14.44 11.18 -24.15
C LEU A 215 -13.50 10.24 -24.90
N TYR A 216 -13.27 9.07 -24.33
CA TYR A 216 -12.53 7.98 -24.94
C TYR A 216 -13.50 7.01 -25.57
N ASP A 217 -13.40 6.80 -26.88
CA ASP A 217 -14.17 5.77 -27.59
C ASP A 217 -13.27 4.76 -28.30
N GLN A 218 -13.80 3.96 -29.21
CA GLN A 218 -13.05 2.91 -29.91
C GLN A 218 -12.17 3.44 -31.05
N GLU A 219 -12.41 4.67 -31.54
CA GLU A 219 -11.74 5.25 -32.68
C GLU A 219 -10.89 6.46 -32.31
N ALA A 220 -11.36 7.25 -31.32
CA ALA A 220 -10.75 8.54 -31.03
C ALA A 220 -10.92 8.98 -29.57
N ILE A 221 -10.19 10.02 -29.22
CA ILE A 221 -10.33 10.79 -27.98
C ILE A 221 -10.89 12.16 -28.36
N TYR A 222 -11.95 12.59 -27.69
CA TYR A 222 -12.55 13.90 -27.90
C TYR A 222 -12.42 14.74 -26.64
N LYS A 223 -12.14 16.02 -26.83
CA LYS A 223 -12.13 17.04 -25.78
C LYS A 223 -13.45 17.80 -25.78
N ILE A 224 -14.05 18.01 -24.62
CA ILE A 224 -15.29 18.75 -24.42
C ILE A 224 -15.03 19.81 -23.37
N GLU A 225 -15.06 21.07 -23.75
CA GLU A 225 -14.79 22.18 -22.84
C GLU A 225 -16.09 22.78 -22.33
N GLN A 226 -16.12 23.11 -21.07
CA GLN A 226 -17.18 23.90 -20.49
C GLN A 226 -16.98 25.37 -20.83
N THR A 227 -17.98 25.98 -21.46
CA THR A 227 -17.96 27.38 -21.90
C THR A 227 -19.14 28.15 -21.31
N GLY A 228 -19.05 29.47 -21.25
CA GLY A 228 -20.14 30.31 -20.79
C GLY A 228 -19.73 31.31 -19.70
N LYS A 229 -20.73 31.91 -19.06
CA LYS A 229 -20.52 32.85 -17.94
C LYS A 229 -20.81 32.12 -16.63
N LYS A 230 -20.19 32.55 -15.53
CA LYS A 230 -20.44 32.01 -14.21
C LYS A 230 -21.95 32.08 -13.89
N GLY A 231 -22.58 30.90 -13.76
CA GLY A 231 -24.02 30.76 -13.53
C GLY A 231 -24.83 30.31 -14.77
N ASP A 232 -24.23 30.32 -15.97
CA ASP A 232 -24.84 29.83 -17.21
C ASP A 232 -23.76 29.12 -18.04
N MET A 233 -23.14 28.10 -17.44
CA MET A 233 -22.11 27.30 -18.07
C MET A 233 -22.74 26.12 -18.79
N THR A 234 -22.34 25.91 -20.05
CA THR A 234 -22.76 24.79 -20.87
C THR A 234 -21.56 24.06 -21.42
N PHE A 235 -21.69 22.74 -21.65
CA PHE A 235 -20.67 21.98 -22.34
C PHE A 235 -20.77 22.24 -23.84
N GLY A 236 -19.61 22.47 -24.46
CA GLY A 236 -19.48 22.63 -25.91
C GLY A 236 -19.69 21.32 -26.66
N GLU A 237 -19.58 21.38 -28.00
CA GLU A 237 -19.57 20.17 -28.81
C GLU A 237 -18.22 19.44 -28.64
N PRO A 238 -18.22 18.08 -28.75
CA PRO A 238 -16.99 17.30 -28.72
C PRO A 238 -16.08 17.69 -29.90
N VAL A 239 -14.87 18.09 -29.58
CA VAL A 239 -13.80 18.39 -30.54
C VAL A 239 -12.87 17.18 -30.61
N LEU A 240 -12.51 16.75 -31.82
CA LEU A 240 -11.53 15.67 -31.97
C LEU A 240 -10.20 16.11 -31.36
N TYR A 241 -9.70 15.35 -30.39
CA TYR A 241 -8.43 15.59 -29.77
C TYR A 241 -7.35 14.68 -30.37
N PHE A 242 -7.61 13.38 -30.49
CA PHE A 242 -6.69 12.42 -31.08
C PHE A 242 -7.43 11.24 -31.69
N GLN A 243 -7.09 10.86 -32.92
CA GLN A 243 -7.64 9.71 -33.61
C GLN A 243 -6.67 8.53 -33.51
N HIS A 244 -7.06 7.48 -32.80
CA HIS A 244 -6.18 6.31 -32.56
C HIS A 244 -6.59 5.05 -33.34
N ASN A 245 -7.81 4.93 -33.80
CA ASN A 245 -8.32 3.80 -34.61
C ASN A 245 -7.98 2.40 -34.06
N LEU A 246 -7.89 2.23 -32.75
CA LEU A 246 -7.50 0.96 -32.12
C LEU A 246 -8.58 -0.13 -32.25
N GLY A 247 -9.85 0.25 -32.52
CA GLY A 247 -10.98 -0.66 -32.51
C GLY A 247 -11.45 -1.09 -31.12
N TYR A 248 -10.86 -0.53 -30.07
CA TYR A 248 -11.27 -0.68 -28.67
C TYR A 248 -10.94 0.59 -27.88
N VAL A 249 -11.65 0.79 -26.76
CA VAL A 249 -11.45 1.98 -25.92
C VAL A 249 -10.09 1.88 -25.20
N PRO A 250 -9.20 2.89 -25.29
CA PRO A 250 -7.88 2.87 -24.66
C PRO A 250 -7.94 3.12 -23.14
N CYS A 251 -8.92 2.51 -22.47
CA CYS A 251 -9.14 2.62 -21.04
C CYS A 251 -9.41 1.24 -20.44
N ILE A 252 -8.81 0.97 -19.30
CA ILE A 252 -9.03 -0.27 -18.52
C ILE A 252 -9.39 0.07 -17.09
N LYS A 253 -10.40 -0.62 -16.52
CA LYS A 253 -10.74 -0.49 -15.09
C LYS A 253 -9.70 -1.18 -14.22
N LEU A 254 -9.49 -0.62 -13.02
CA LEU A 254 -8.63 -1.22 -12.02
C LEU A 254 -9.17 -2.56 -11.50
N MET A 255 -10.48 -2.76 -11.61
CA MET A 255 -11.17 -4.02 -11.26
C MET A 255 -11.03 -4.46 -9.80
N GLY A 256 -11.89 -5.34 -9.39
CA GLY A 256 -11.96 -5.97 -8.08
C GLY A 256 -12.99 -7.09 -8.14
N SER A 257 -13.69 -7.35 -7.04
CA SER A 257 -14.82 -8.28 -7.05
C SER A 257 -16.03 -7.63 -7.71
N PRO A 258 -16.61 -8.22 -8.78
CA PRO A 258 -17.71 -7.61 -9.50
C PRO A 258 -18.99 -7.58 -8.66
N GLN A 259 -19.71 -6.47 -8.73
CA GLN A 259 -21.02 -6.24 -8.12
C GLN A 259 -21.97 -5.68 -9.17
N LEU A 260 -23.15 -6.27 -9.30
CA LEU A 260 -24.19 -5.74 -10.18
C LEU A 260 -24.97 -4.65 -9.44
N ILE A 261 -24.91 -3.42 -9.95
CA ILE A 261 -25.66 -2.28 -9.40
C ILE A 261 -26.56 -1.75 -10.51
N ALA A 262 -27.86 -1.91 -10.35
CA ALA A 262 -28.82 -1.75 -11.44
C ALA A 262 -28.39 -2.62 -12.63
N ASP A 263 -28.17 -2.03 -13.80
CA ASP A 263 -27.78 -2.76 -15.01
C ASP A 263 -26.27 -2.65 -15.33
N GLU A 264 -25.46 -2.09 -14.39
CA GLU A 264 -24.04 -1.87 -14.58
C GLU A 264 -23.18 -2.64 -13.59
N ILE A 265 -21.97 -3.00 -14.02
CA ILE A 265 -20.99 -3.68 -13.18
C ILE A 265 -20.12 -2.63 -12.50
N ALA A 266 -20.21 -2.57 -11.17
CA ALA A 266 -19.25 -1.90 -10.30
C ALA A 266 -18.33 -2.93 -9.65
N PHE A 267 -17.17 -2.51 -9.19
CA PHE A 267 -16.17 -3.39 -8.59
C PHE A 267 -15.96 -3.04 -7.13
N GLN A 268 -15.86 -4.05 -6.30
CA GLN A 268 -15.56 -3.92 -4.88
C GLN A 268 -14.07 -4.15 -4.64
N SER A 269 -13.43 -3.20 -3.94
CA SER A 269 -12.04 -3.36 -3.52
C SER A 269 -11.89 -4.52 -2.53
N PRO A 270 -10.83 -5.33 -2.63
CA PRO A 270 -10.56 -6.38 -1.64
C PRO A 270 -10.27 -5.81 -0.24
N PHE A 271 -9.82 -4.56 -0.13
CA PHE A 271 -9.52 -3.90 1.14
C PHE A 271 -10.78 -3.47 1.92
N ILE A 272 -11.91 -3.28 1.25
CA ILE A 272 -13.15 -2.74 1.85
C ILE A 272 -13.65 -3.58 3.03
N THR A 273 -13.37 -4.87 3.03
CA THR A 273 -13.80 -5.79 4.11
C THR A 273 -13.13 -5.48 5.45
N ALA A 274 -11.95 -4.87 5.45
CA ALA A 274 -11.25 -4.46 6.66
C ALA A 274 -11.66 -3.06 7.16
N VAL A 275 -12.22 -2.22 6.30
CA VAL A 275 -12.56 -0.82 6.61
C VAL A 275 -13.42 -0.64 7.85
N PRO A 276 -14.52 -1.40 8.08
CA PRO A 276 -15.32 -1.21 9.29
C PRO A 276 -14.55 -1.44 10.60
N LEU A 277 -13.59 -2.37 10.59
CA LEU A 277 -12.73 -2.61 11.75
C LEU A 277 -11.70 -1.49 11.93
N LEU A 278 -11.15 -1.01 10.83
CA LEU A 278 -10.19 0.09 10.82
C LEU A 278 -10.84 1.42 11.23
N ASP A 279 -12.08 1.67 10.82
CA ASP A 279 -12.88 2.80 11.28
C ASP A 279 -13.07 2.76 12.80
N GLN A 280 -13.37 1.58 13.34
CA GLN A 280 -13.48 1.40 14.80
C GLN A 280 -12.15 1.69 15.49
N VAL A 281 -11.02 1.24 14.93
CA VAL A 281 -9.68 1.57 15.46
C VAL A 281 -9.45 3.08 15.51
N VAL A 282 -9.84 3.82 14.46
CA VAL A 282 -9.68 5.29 14.43
C VAL A 282 -10.52 5.95 15.52
N LEU A 283 -11.75 5.50 15.74
CA LEU A 283 -12.60 6.01 16.80
C LEU A 283 -12.02 5.72 18.20
N ASP A 284 -11.63 4.49 18.44
CA ASP A 284 -11.10 4.06 19.75
C ASP A 284 -9.76 4.74 20.06
N GLU A 285 -8.88 4.91 19.06
CA GLU A 285 -7.64 5.68 19.20
C GLU A 285 -7.93 7.15 19.53
N SER A 286 -8.97 7.73 18.92
CA SER A 286 -9.40 9.09 19.21
C SER A 286 -9.88 9.24 20.66
N TYR A 287 -10.66 8.28 21.14
CA TYR A 287 -11.10 8.25 22.54
C TYR A 287 -9.95 7.99 23.51
N LEU A 288 -9.01 7.13 23.13
CA LEU A 288 -7.81 6.87 23.90
C LEU A 288 -6.94 8.13 24.04
N GLN A 289 -6.75 8.89 22.95
CA GLN A 289 -6.00 10.16 22.98
C GLN A 289 -6.67 11.20 23.87
N MET A 290 -8.00 11.36 23.77
CA MET A 290 -8.76 12.25 24.65
C MET A 290 -8.64 11.83 26.12
N SER A 291 -8.76 10.54 26.39
CA SER A 291 -8.64 10.00 27.75
C SER A 291 -7.24 10.18 28.31
N LYS A 292 -6.18 9.99 27.49
CA LYS A 292 -4.78 10.29 27.85
C LYS A 292 -4.59 11.77 28.17
N ALA A 293 -5.13 12.66 27.35
CA ALA A 293 -5.04 14.11 27.59
C ALA A 293 -5.73 14.49 28.91
N THR A 294 -6.91 13.95 29.17
CA THR A 294 -7.65 14.19 30.42
C THR A 294 -6.94 13.56 31.64
N SER A 295 -6.25 12.43 31.46
CA SER A 295 -5.49 11.80 32.55
C SER A 295 -4.18 12.54 32.84
N ALA A 296 -3.50 13.08 31.81
CA ALA A 296 -2.30 13.88 31.96
C ALA A 296 -2.62 15.27 32.55
N PHE A 297 -3.80 15.81 32.23
CA PHE A 297 -4.31 17.08 32.72
C PHE A 297 -5.67 16.88 33.40
N PRO A 298 -5.70 16.27 34.60
CA PRO A 298 -6.93 15.94 35.26
C PRO A 298 -7.73 17.19 35.60
N PHE A 299 -9.04 17.10 35.51
CA PHE A 299 -9.92 18.18 35.94
C PHE A 299 -9.77 18.39 37.45
N MET A 300 -9.52 19.64 37.81
CA MET A 300 -9.47 20.05 39.20
C MET A 300 -10.86 20.43 39.65
N VAL A 301 -11.38 19.77 40.68
CA VAL A 301 -12.64 20.13 41.32
C VAL A 301 -12.28 20.72 42.69
N ALA A 302 -12.71 21.95 42.93
CA ALA A 302 -12.44 22.64 44.17
C ALA A 302 -13.69 23.31 44.73
N LEU A 303 -13.76 23.46 46.04
CA LEU A 303 -14.74 24.34 46.65
C LEU A 303 -14.32 25.79 46.39
N GLY A 304 -15.20 26.52 45.75
CA GLY A 304 -14.96 27.93 45.42
C GLY A 304 -15.23 28.83 46.62
N GLU A 305 -14.44 29.88 46.76
CA GLU A 305 -14.76 30.95 47.67
C GLU A 305 -15.91 31.79 47.11
N ILE A 306 -16.85 32.17 47.97
CA ILE A 306 -17.97 33.04 47.56
C ILE A 306 -17.40 34.38 47.04
N CYS A 307 -17.96 34.87 45.95
CA CYS A 307 -17.55 36.16 45.38
C CYS A 307 -18.01 37.31 46.30
N GLU A 308 -17.04 37.98 46.92
CA GLU A 308 -17.27 39.14 47.78
C GLU A 308 -17.06 40.45 47.04
N PHE A 309 -17.12 40.46 45.70
CA PHE A 309 -16.94 41.66 44.90
C PHE A 309 -18.00 42.70 45.23
N ILE A 310 -17.54 43.92 45.43
CA ILE A 310 -18.39 45.11 45.63
C ILE A 310 -18.10 46.07 44.46
N ASP A 311 -19.12 46.52 43.79
CA ASP A 311 -18.97 47.48 42.70
C ASP A 311 -18.66 48.90 43.21
N ARG A 312 -18.43 49.84 42.29
CA ARG A 312 -18.12 51.24 42.66
C ARG A 312 -19.26 51.94 43.36
N GLU A 313 -20.47 51.42 43.27
CA GLU A 313 -21.70 51.94 43.84
C GLU A 313 -22.03 51.33 45.20
N GLY A 314 -21.20 50.39 45.68
CA GLY A 314 -21.35 49.73 46.97
C GLY A 314 -22.23 48.47 46.93
N ASN A 315 -22.71 48.04 45.77
CA ASN A 315 -23.55 46.85 45.66
C ASN A 315 -22.67 45.59 45.69
N LYS A 316 -23.02 44.67 46.59
CA LYS A 316 -22.31 43.37 46.72
C LYS A 316 -22.78 42.37 45.68
N CYS A 317 -21.85 41.53 45.21
CA CYS A 317 -22.19 40.37 44.44
C CYS A 317 -23.03 39.41 45.31
N ASN A 318 -24.25 39.16 44.87
CA ASN A 318 -25.11 38.15 45.47
C ASN A 318 -25.32 37.02 44.47
N ASP A 319 -24.72 35.90 44.73
CA ASP A 319 -24.79 34.69 43.91
C ASP A 319 -24.53 34.87 42.41
N GLY A 320 -23.53 35.72 42.08
CA GLY A 320 -23.15 36.03 40.72
C GLY A 320 -23.83 37.23 40.08
N GLN A 321 -24.77 37.83 40.79
CA GLN A 321 -25.51 39.00 40.33
C GLN A 321 -25.24 40.19 41.20
N ILE A 322 -25.24 41.36 40.58
CA ILE A 322 -25.11 42.67 41.25
C ILE A 322 -26.39 43.44 40.95
N PHE A 323 -27.01 44.03 41.95
CA PHE A 323 -28.15 44.92 41.76
C PHE A 323 -27.74 46.15 40.98
N ASP A 324 -28.44 46.50 39.92
CA ASP A 324 -28.25 47.70 39.11
C ASP A 324 -29.34 48.73 39.47
N PRO A 325 -29.03 49.72 40.26
CA PRO A 325 -30.02 50.68 40.70
C PRO A 325 -30.56 51.58 39.58
N ILE A 326 -29.81 51.70 38.45
CA ILE A 326 -30.19 52.56 37.32
C ILE A 326 -31.30 51.87 36.51
N ASN A 327 -31.21 50.57 36.29
CA ASN A 327 -32.16 49.81 35.48
C ASN A 327 -33.20 49.02 36.32
N GLY A 328 -33.12 49.12 37.65
CA GLY A 328 -34.04 48.43 38.58
C GLY A 328 -33.99 46.87 38.52
N GLY A 329 -32.86 46.30 38.01
CA GLY A 329 -32.71 44.88 37.79
C GLY A 329 -31.37 44.31 38.31
N TYR A 330 -31.08 43.07 37.94
CA TYR A 330 -29.79 42.43 38.26
C TYR A 330 -28.93 42.30 37.02
N ARG A 331 -27.64 42.60 37.14
CA ARG A 331 -26.61 42.32 36.11
C ARG A 331 -25.63 41.29 36.58
N GLY A 332 -25.03 40.56 35.65
CA GLY A 332 -23.96 39.59 35.98
C GLY A 332 -22.75 40.29 36.63
N CYS A 333 -22.21 39.73 37.69
CA CYS A 333 -21.01 40.23 38.34
C CYS A 333 -19.80 40.17 37.43
N SER A 334 -19.13 41.28 37.18
CA SER A 334 -17.93 41.35 36.33
C SER A 334 -16.71 40.58 36.90
N SER A 335 -16.65 40.42 38.22
CA SER A 335 -15.53 39.73 38.89
C SER A 335 -15.64 38.18 38.81
N CYS A 336 -16.84 37.63 38.92
CA CYS A 336 -17.03 36.17 38.86
C CYS A 336 -17.74 35.71 37.59
N GLY A 337 -18.03 36.59 36.63
CA GLY A 337 -18.70 36.27 35.39
C GLY A 337 -20.10 35.65 35.56
N GLY A 338 -20.80 35.99 36.66
CA GLY A 338 -22.12 35.45 36.97
C GLY A 338 -22.12 34.12 37.74
N SER A 339 -20.96 33.53 38.00
CA SER A 339 -20.84 32.21 38.68
C SER A 339 -21.11 32.28 40.21
N GLY A 340 -21.01 33.43 40.84
CA GLY A 340 -21.10 33.64 42.29
C GLY A 340 -19.86 33.16 43.09
N VAL A 341 -18.85 32.69 42.42
CA VAL A 341 -17.61 32.12 43.01
C VAL A 341 -16.42 32.88 42.46
N LYS A 342 -15.41 33.19 43.29
CA LYS A 342 -14.16 33.82 42.84
C LYS A 342 -13.49 32.95 41.78
N SER A 343 -13.23 33.53 40.61
CA SER A 343 -12.49 32.86 39.56
C SER A 343 -11.05 32.63 40.01
N ARG A 344 -10.59 31.36 39.97
CA ARG A 344 -9.17 31.02 40.14
C ARG A 344 -8.64 30.58 38.78
N PHE A 345 -7.46 31.10 38.43
CA PHE A 345 -6.78 30.68 37.23
C PHE A 345 -6.19 29.27 37.41
N SER A 346 -6.54 28.35 36.50
CA SER A 346 -5.88 27.05 36.39
C SER A 346 -5.57 26.80 34.90
N PRO A 347 -4.35 26.42 34.53
CA PRO A 347 -3.98 26.16 33.13
C PRO A 347 -4.72 24.96 32.54
N THR A 348 -5.30 24.09 33.38
CA THR A 348 -5.98 22.84 32.98
C THR A 348 -7.49 22.90 33.13
N GLY A 349 -8.03 24.05 33.53
CA GLY A 349 -9.44 24.20 33.87
C GLY A 349 -9.74 23.78 35.31
N MET A 350 -10.70 24.44 35.92
CA MET A 350 -11.15 24.16 37.29
C MET A 350 -12.65 24.25 37.37
N LEU A 351 -13.28 23.19 37.88
CA LEU A 351 -14.69 23.21 38.23
C LEU A 351 -14.82 23.69 39.68
N LEU A 352 -15.37 24.86 39.88
CA LEU A 352 -15.64 25.43 41.19
C LEU A 352 -17.06 25.04 41.62
N ILE A 353 -17.17 24.31 42.71
CA ILE A 353 -18.47 23.98 43.32
C ILE A 353 -18.80 25.02 44.36
N LYS A 354 -19.99 25.63 44.29
CA LYS A 354 -20.48 26.60 45.32
C LYS A 354 -20.63 25.88 46.66
N PRO A 355 -20.07 26.41 47.75
CA PRO A 355 -20.42 25.89 49.06
C PRO A 355 -21.90 26.20 49.37
N LYS A 356 -22.61 25.18 49.82
CA LYS A 356 -23.99 25.40 50.32
C LYS A 356 -23.93 26.30 51.55
N THR A 357 -24.73 27.37 51.58
CA THR A 357 -24.80 28.35 52.66
C THR A 357 -25.44 27.77 53.94
N SER A 358 -25.99 26.57 53.90
CA SER A 358 -26.50 25.83 55.07
C SER A 358 -26.01 24.41 55.05
N LEU A 359 -24.81 24.19 55.58
CA LEU A 359 -24.32 22.86 55.90
C LEU A 359 -24.97 22.43 57.22
N SER A 360 -26.05 21.66 57.19
CA SER A 360 -26.34 20.75 58.28
C SER A 360 -25.24 19.69 58.29
N GLU A 361 -24.56 19.53 59.44
CA GLU A 361 -23.55 18.50 59.66
C GLU A 361 -24.12 17.14 59.21
N GLY A 362 -23.66 16.61 58.11
CA GLY A 362 -24.01 15.28 57.61
C GLY A 362 -24.19 15.10 56.11
N ASP A 363 -24.32 16.18 55.31
CA ASP A 363 -24.71 16.07 53.92
C ASP A 363 -23.64 16.59 52.91
N SER A 364 -22.39 16.57 53.30
CA SER A 364 -21.28 16.89 52.40
C SER A 364 -20.74 15.63 51.78
N GLY A 365 -21.23 15.29 50.58
CA GLY A 365 -20.60 14.25 49.74
C GLY A 365 -19.16 14.60 49.31
N LEU A 366 -18.60 15.70 49.85
CA LEU A 366 -17.20 16.14 49.79
C LEU A 366 -16.69 16.21 51.23
N SER A 367 -16.60 15.09 51.91
CA SER A 367 -16.01 14.99 53.25
C SER A 367 -14.50 15.37 53.20
N GLY A 368 -14.19 16.60 53.57
CA GLY A 368 -12.84 16.99 53.99
C GLY A 368 -11.82 17.34 52.89
N GLU A 369 -12.07 17.05 51.62
CA GLU A 369 -11.13 17.37 50.55
C GLU A 369 -11.54 18.67 49.84
N TYR A 370 -10.82 19.76 50.10
CA TYR A 370 -11.04 21.06 49.47
C TYR A 370 -10.65 21.08 47.98
N LEU A 371 -9.93 20.06 47.51
CA LEU A 371 -9.42 19.91 46.16
C LEU A 371 -9.41 18.43 45.78
N LYS A 372 -10.03 18.10 44.65
CA LYS A 372 -10.01 16.75 44.10
C LYS A 372 -9.62 16.79 42.62
N PHE A 373 -8.69 15.94 42.23
CA PHE A 373 -8.40 15.69 40.82
C PHE A 373 -9.25 14.54 40.32
N VAL A 374 -9.92 14.77 39.19
CA VAL A 374 -10.75 13.76 38.55
C VAL A 374 -10.12 13.39 37.21
N SER A 375 -9.65 12.17 37.11
CA SER A 375 -9.11 11.59 35.88
C SER A 375 -9.90 10.33 35.51
N PRO A 376 -9.91 9.93 34.23
CA PRO A 376 -10.47 8.65 33.81
C PRO A 376 -9.77 7.49 34.52
N PRO A 377 -10.49 6.40 34.82
CA PRO A 377 -9.88 5.20 35.41
C PRO A 377 -8.83 4.62 34.46
N MET A 378 -7.72 4.13 35.01
CA MET A 378 -6.65 3.49 34.24
C MET A 378 -7.13 2.25 33.50
N ASP A 379 -8.10 1.53 34.04
CA ASP A 379 -8.73 0.35 33.42
C ASP A 379 -9.36 0.69 32.07
N THR A 380 -9.97 1.87 31.94
CA THR A 380 -10.54 2.35 30.66
C THR A 380 -9.46 2.52 29.58
N LEU A 381 -8.29 3.06 29.93
CA LEU A 381 -7.18 3.22 29.02
C LEU A 381 -6.62 1.88 28.56
N THR A 382 -6.49 0.92 29.49
CA THR A 382 -6.02 -0.43 29.20
C THR A 382 -7.03 -1.18 28.32
N PHE A 383 -8.32 -1.05 28.61
CA PHE A 383 -9.39 -1.64 27.79
C PHE A 383 -9.37 -1.10 26.36
N LEU A 384 -9.36 0.22 26.18
CA LEU A 384 -9.32 0.84 24.84
C LEU A 384 -8.09 0.39 24.04
N ARG A 385 -6.91 0.32 24.70
CA ARG A 385 -5.70 -0.17 24.04
C ARG A 385 -5.83 -1.61 23.59
N SER A 386 -6.34 -2.48 24.46
CA SER A 386 -6.57 -3.90 24.14
C SER A 386 -7.57 -4.06 22.99
N GLU A 387 -8.64 -3.25 22.96
CA GLU A 387 -9.65 -3.29 21.89
C GLU A 387 -9.04 -2.86 20.55
N ILE A 388 -8.25 -1.77 20.52
CA ILE A 388 -7.52 -1.32 19.33
C ILE A 388 -6.61 -2.46 18.78
N GLU A 389 -5.81 -3.09 19.65
CA GLU A 389 -4.94 -4.20 19.27
C GLU A 389 -5.73 -5.38 18.68
N GLN A 390 -6.86 -5.73 19.31
CA GLN A 390 -7.74 -6.80 18.82
C GLN A 390 -8.40 -6.48 17.48
N GLN A 391 -8.88 -5.24 17.26
CA GLN A 391 -9.48 -4.84 15.99
C GLN A 391 -8.45 -4.81 14.87
N MET A 392 -7.23 -4.33 15.14
CA MET A 392 -6.11 -4.38 14.20
C MET A 392 -5.75 -5.82 13.83
N ALA A 393 -5.68 -6.73 14.80
CA ALA A 393 -5.42 -8.14 14.54
C ALA A 393 -6.54 -8.80 13.73
N LYS A 394 -7.81 -8.47 14.01
CA LYS A 394 -8.96 -8.93 13.21
C LYS A 394 -8.91 -8.42 11.78
N ALA A 395 -8.59 -7.13 11.56
CA ALA A 395 -8.44 -6.53 10.24
C ALA A 395 -7.33 -7.23 9.42
N ARG A 396 -6.16 -7.46 10.04
CA ARG A 396 -5.06 -8.23 9.42
C ARG A 396 -5.48 -9.65 9.05
N ARG A 397 -6.23 -10.34 9.92
CA ARG A 397 -6.73 -11.69 9.67
C ARG A 397 -7.71 -11.76 8.49
N ILE A 398 -8.61 -10.77 8.34
CA ILE A 398 -9.53 -10.68 7.19
C ILE A 398 -8.76 -10.52 5.88
N LEU A 399 -7.65 -9.78 5.91
CA LEU A 399 -6.76 -9.58 4.76
C LEU A 399 -5.73 -10.70 4.60
N HIS A 400 -5.83 -11.77 5.38
CA HIS A 400 -4.89 -12.90 5.41
C HIS A 400 -3.43 -12.50 5.71
N LEU A 401 -3.20 -11.32 6.31
CA LEU A 401 -1.89 -10.85 6.71
C LEU A 401 -1.43 -11.55 8.00
N PRO A 402 -0.12 -11.74 8.20
CA PRO A 402 0.40 -12.23 9.46
C PRO A 402 0.05 -11.26 10.60
N SER A 403 -0.44 -11.78 11.73
CA SER A 403 -0.71 -10.98 12.91
C SER A 403 0.53 -10.95 13.82
N SER A 404 0.86 -9.78 14.37
CA SER A 404 1.98 -9.60 15.29
C SER A 404 1.83 -10.40 16.59
N ASP A 405 0.61 -10.76 16.97
CA ASP A 405 0.32 -11.53 18.19
C ASP A 405 0.81 -12.98 18.11
N GLU A 406 0.98 -13.51 16.90
CA GLU A 406 1.50 -14.87 16.71
C GLU A 406 3.03 -14.94 16.88
N SER A 407 3.73 -13.80 16.84
CA SER A 407 5.17 -13.74 17.10
C SER A 407 5.53 -13.59 18.59
N GLY A 408 4.56 -13.23 19.45
CA GLY A 408 4.77 -12.93 20.87
C GLY A 408 4.38 -14.04 21.85
N THR A 409 3.44 -14.89 21.49
CA THR A 409 3.09 -16.05 22.31
C THR A 409 3.83 -17.31 21.83
N ILE A 410 4.99 -17.52 22.38
CA ILE A 410 5.76 -18.77 22.31
C ILE A 410 4.97 -19.99 22.90
N GLY A 411 3.64 -19.91 22.93
CA GLY A 411 2.79 -20.92 23.58
C GLY A 411 1.94 -21.79 22.65
N GLU A 412 1.60 -21.31 21.47
CA GLU A 412 1.00 -22.16 20.43
C GLU A 412 1.97 -22.24 19.25
N ALA A 413 2.81 -23.25 19.25
CA ALA A 413 3.56 -23.65 18.07
C ALA A 413 2.56 -23.82 16.92
N SER A 414 2.53 -22.84 15.99
CA SER A 414 1.78 -23.05 14.75
C SER A 414 2.39 -24.27 14.10
N THR A 415 1.63 -25.33 13.94
CA THR A 415 2.14 -26.53 13.28
C THR A 415 2.53 -26.16 11.85
N ALA A 416 3.54 -26.78 11.25
CA ALA A 416 3.92 -26.58 9.85
C ALA A 416 2.71 -26.60 8.91
N THR A 417 1.75 -27.48 9.20
CA THR A 417 0.47 -27.58 8.49
C THR A 417 -0.38 -26.31 8.67
N GLY A 418 -0.40 -25.71 9.84
CA GLY A 418 -1.13 -24.47 10.11
C GLY A 418 -0.52 -23.27 9.35
N SER A 419 0.80 -23.14 9.34
CA SER A 419 1.51 -22.10 8.60
C SER A 419 1.31 -22.27 7.07
N LEU A 420 1.41 -23.50 6.56
CA LEU A 420 1.14 -23.79 5.14
C LEU A 420 -0.30 -23.46 4.73
N ASN A 421 -1.29 -23.75 5.58
CA ASN A 421 -2.69 -23.41 5.28
C ASN A 421 -2.92 -21.90 5.26
N LYS A 422 -2.27 -21.14 6.15
CA LYS A 422 -2.32 -19.67 6.15
C LYS A 422 -1.70 -19.10 4.87
N LEU A 423 -0.54 -19.59 4.46
CA LEU A 423 0.12 -19.19 3.22
C LEU A 423 -0.72 -19.53 1.98
N ARG A 424 -1.34 -20.70 1.94
CA ARG A 424 -2.26 -21.07 0.85
C ARG A 424 -3.48 -20.15 0.79
N ALA A 425 -4.06 -19.78 1.94
CA ALA A 425 -5.18 -18.85 1.99
C ALA A 425 -4.76 -17.45 1.52
N LEU A 426 -3.61 -16.94 1.95
CA LEU A 426 -3.04 -15.68 1.50
C LEU A 426 -2.76 -15.71 -0.01
N TYR A 427 -2.14 -16.78 -0.52
CA TYR A 427 -1.90 -16.96 -1.94
C TYR A 427 -3.20 -16.96 -2.75
N ALA A 428 -4.20 -17.74 -2.34
CA ALA A 428 -5.50 -17.81 -3.01
C ALA A 428 -6.22 -16.45 -3.02
N PHE A 429 -5.97 -15.61 -2.02
CA PHE A 429 -6.54 -14.26 -1.93
C PHE A 429 -5.80 -13.24 -2.80
N VAL A 430 -4.46 -13.28 -2.81
CA VAL A 430 -3.62 -12.31 -3.55
C VAL A 430 -3.54 -12.62 -5.04
N LYS A 431 -3.57 -13.91 -5.43
CA LYS A 431 -3.42 -14.32 -6.83
C LYS A 431 -4.40 -13.65 -7.80
N PRO A 432 -5.72 -13.63 -7.57
CA PRO A 432 -6.65 -12.94 -8.46
C PRO A 432 -6.37 -11.44 -8.58
N ILE A 433 -5.89 -10.80 -7.51
CA ILE A 433 -5.52 -9.38 -7.51
C ILE A 433 -4.30 -9.16 -8.42
N SER A 434 -3.30 -10.02 -8.30
CA SER A 434 -2.08 -9.96 -9.11
C SER A 434 -2.37 -10.25 -10.58
N ASP A 435 -3.18 -11.26 -10.90
CA ASP A 435 -3.58 -11.57 -12.26
C ASP A 435 -4.25 -10.36 -12.94
N GLN A 436 -5.10 -9.63 -12.21
CA GLN A 436 -5.72 -8.41 -12.72
C GLN A 436 -4.69 -7.27 -12.92
N LEU A 437 -3.69 -7.14 -12.04
CA LEU A 437 -2.62 -6.14 -12.21
C LEU A 437 -1.76 -6.44 -13.44
N PHE A 438 -1.43 -7.71 -13.67
CA PHE A 438 -0.73 -8.11 -14.89
C PHE A 438 -1.56 -7.86 -16.15
N THR A 439 -2.87 -8.10 -16.12
CA THR A 439 -3.78 -7.77 -17.22
C THR A 439 -3.77 -6.27 -17.53
N ILE A 440 -3.76 -5.42 -16.50
CA ILE A 440 -3.66 -3.96 -16.68
C ILE A 440 -2.30 -3.58 -17.28
N TYR A 441 -1.22 -4.21 -16.80
CA TYR A 441 0.12 -3.97 -17.32
C TYR A 441 0.24 -4.35 -18.80
N GLU A 442 -0.24 -5.52 -19.18
CA GLU A 442 -0.28 -5.99 -20.56
C GLU A 442 -1.10 -5.05 -21.43
N PHE A 443 -2.28 -4.61 -20.97
CA PHE A 443 -3.11 -3.65 -21.65
C PHE A 443 -2.36 -2.33 -21.90
N CYS A 444 -1.65 -1.80 -20.90
CA CYS A 444 -0.86 -0.58 -21.06
C CYS A 444 0.23 -0.77 -22.13
N LEU A 445 1.00 -1.86 -22.06
CA LEU A 445 2.05 -2.16 -23.03
C LEU A 445 1.49 -2.25 -24.47
N VAL A 446 0.44 -3.04 -24.65
CA VAL A 446 -0.16 -3.27 -25.97
C VAL A 446 -0.76 -1.98 -26.54
N THR A 447 -1.48 -1.22 -25.71
CA THR A 447 -2.15 0.01 -26.15
C THR A 447 -1.14 1.10 -26.47
N MET A 448 -0.12 1.29 -25.62
CA MET A 448 0.97 2.25 -25.87
C MET A 448 1.76 1.88 -27.12
N GLY A 449 2.08 0.60 -27.30
CA GLY A 449 2.77 0.13 -28.50
C GLY A 449 1.97 0.35 -29.78
N ARG A 450 0.67 0.03 -29.77
CA ARG A 450 -0.22 0.25 -30.92
C ARG A 450 -0.42 1.73 -31.22
N MET A 451 -0.59 2.59 -30.20
CA MET A 451 -0.71 4.03 -30.43
C MET A 451 0.56 4.61 -31.08
N ARG A 452 1.75 4.14 -30.64
CA ARG A 452 3.03 4.67 -31.12
C ARG A 452 3.44 4.11 -32.48
N TYR A 453 3.22 2.82 -32.73
CA TYR A 453 3.73 2.12 -33.92
C TYR A 453 2.62 1.63 -34.87
N GLY A 454 1.35 1.79 -34.50
CA GLY A 454 0.22 1.37 -35.35
C GLY A 454 0.23 -0.13 -35.65
N ASP A 455 -0.05 -0.47 -36.89
CA ASP A 455 -0.08 -1.86 -37.40
C ASP A 455 1.30 -2.52 -37.44
N LEU A 456 2.37 -1.74 -37.33
CA LEU A 456 3.74 -2.26 -37.26
C LEU A 456 4.09 -2.87 -35.90
N PHE A 457 3.24 -2.65 -34.89
CA PHE A 457 3.44 -3.23 -33.57
C PHE A 457 2.98 -4.68 -33.52
N GLY A 458 3.91 -5.61 -33.55
CA GLY A 458 3.63 -7.06 -33.55
C GLY A 458 3.04 -7.62 -32.24
N GLY A 459 2.95 -6.77 -31.21
CA GLY A 459 2.40 -7.15 -29.91
C GLY A 459 3.44 -7.45 -28.84
N VAL A 460 2.96 -7.66 -27.63
CA VAL A 460 3.76 -8.02 -26.45
C VAL A 460 3.13 -9.26 -25.81
N ASN A 461 3.96 -10.18 -25.40
CA ASN A 461 3.55 -11.32 -24.58
C ASN A 461 4.16 -11.18 -23.19
N LEU A 462 3.34 -10.83 -22.23
CA LEU A 462 3.72 -10.76 -20.82
C LEU A 462 3.59 -12.16 -20.19
N VAL A 463 4.72 -12.81 -19.96
CA VAL A 463 4.77 -14.09 -19.25
C VAL A 463 4.89 -13.79 -17.76
N TYR A 464 3.83 -13.99 -17.01
CA TYR A 464 3.82 -13.82 -15.56
C TYR A 464 3.71 -15.17 -14.83
N PRO A 465 4.22 -15.26 -13.60
CA PRO A 465 4.24 -16.51 -12.87
C PRO A 465 2.82 -17.02 -12.59
N THR A 466 2.58 -18.28 -12.87
CA THR A 466 1.33 -18.97 -12.47
C THR A 466 1.29 -19.22 -10.96
N SER A 467 2.46 -19.21 -10.32
CA SER A 467 2.64 -19.27 -8.87
C SER A 467 3.74 -18.30 -8.47
N PHE A 468 3.48 -17.44 -7.52
CA PHE A 468 4.47 -16.53 -6.93
C PHE A 468 4.54 -16.79 -5.43
N ASP A 469 5.70 -16.50 -4.87
CA ASP A 469 5.99 -16.78 -3.48
C ASP A 469 5.75 -15.52 -2.64
N ILE A 470 4.78 -15.60 -1.74
CA ILE A 470 4.45 -14.53 -0.79
C ILE A 470 5.13 -14.75 0.56
N SER A 471 5.74 -15.93 0.73
CA SER A 471 6.36 -16.31 2.00
C SER A 471 7.55 -15.41 2.32
N THR A 472 7.64 -15.01 3.58
CA THR A 472 8.83 -14.29 4.07
C THR A 472 9.97 -15.28 4.32
N PRO A 473 11.23 -14.80 4.38
CA PRO A 473 12.34 -15.67 4.79
C PRO A 473 12.10 -16.36 6.14
N SER A 474 11.44 -15.71 7.09
CA SER A 474 11.09 -16.28 8.39
C SER A 474 10.07 -17.42 8.29
N ASP A 475 9.11 -17.34 7.34
CA ASP A 475 8.13 -18.40 7.12
C ASP A 475 8.81 -19.67 6.60
N TYR A 476 9.73 -19.52 5.63
CA TYR A 476 10.52 -20.65 5.14
C TYR A 476 11.38 -21.28 6.23
N LEU A 477 12.04 -20.45 7.06
CA LEU A 477 12.88 -20.95 8.15
C LEU A 477 12.05 -21.74 9.16
N ALA A 478 10.84 -21.29 9.48
CA ALA A 478 9.91 -22.03 10.34
C ALA A 478 9.51 -23.36 9.73
N ILE A 479 9.13 -23.40 8.44
CA ILE A 479 8.76 -24.63 7.72
C ILE A 479 9.93 -25.62 7.67
N ILE A 480 11.14 -25.15 7.39
CA ILE A 480 12.36 -25.98 7.37
C ILE A 480 12.61 -26.57 8.76
N SER A 481 12.60 -25.75 9.81
CA SER A 481 12.85 -26.17 11.17
C SER A 481 11.84 -27.22 11.65
N GLU A 482 10.55 -27.03 11.35
CA GLU A 482 9.51 -27.99 11.69
C GLU A 482 9.60 -29.27 10.84
N GLY A 483 9.90 -29.14 9.53
CA GLY A 483 10.09 -30.29 8.64
C GLY A 483 11.23 -31.20 9.12
N VAL A 484 12.36 -30.61 9.52
CA VAL A 484 13.50 -31.36 10.08
C VAL A 484 13.11 -32.05 11.39
N LYS A 485 12.42 -31.35 12.31
CA LYS A 485 11.92 -31.92 13.57
C LYS A 485 10.92 -33.05 13.37
N ALA A 486 10.06 -32.93 12.35
CA ALA A 486 9.05 -33.94 12.02
C ALA A 486 9.59 -35.13 11.22
N GLY A 487 10.88 -35.13 10.86
CA GLY A 487 11.50 -36.18 10.07
C GLY A 487 10.98 -36.29 8.63
N VAL A 488 10.55 -35.16 8.06
CA VAL A 488 10.10 -35.06 6.67
C VAL A 488 11.28 -35.43 5.74
N PRO A 489 11.04 -36.19 4.65
CA PRO A 489 12.12 -36.54 3.74
C PRO A 489 12.91 -35.34 3.24
N PRO A 490 14.24 -35.39 3.18
CA PRO A 490 15.11 -34.26 2.77
C PRO A 490 14.67 -33.64 1.45
N ALA A 491 14.25 -34.41 0.46
CA ALA A 491 13.80 -33.89 -0.84
C ALA A 491 12.67 -32.85 -0.75
N VAL A 492 11.76 -32.97 0.22
CA VAL A 492 10.68 -32.01 0.44
C VAL A 492 11.20 -30.75 1.15
N THR A 493 12.15 -30.90 2.06
CA THR A 493 12.74 -29.80 2.82
C THR A 493 13.71 -28.99 1.95
N TYR A 494 14.41 -29.61 1.01
CA TYR A 494 15.29 -28.93 0.05
C TYR A 494 14.56 -27.86 -0.77
N SER A 495 13.35 -28.13 -1.23
CA SER A 495 12.56 -27.13 -1.95
C SER A 495 12.33 -25.85 -1.12
N ASN A 496 12.09 -26.02 0.18
CA ASN A 496 11.90 -24.88 1.08
C ASN A 496 13.22 -24.15 1.40
N VAL A 497 14.33 -24.86 1.48
CA VAL A 497 15.66 -24.25 1.63
C VAL A 497 16.01 -23.41 0.40
N TYR A 498 15.74 -23.92 -0.78
CA TYR A 498 15.94 -23.21 -2.03
C TYR A 498 15.12 -21.89 -2.06
N ASN A 499 13.82 -21.98 -1.74
CA ASN A 499 12.95 -20.80 -1.69
C ASN A 499 13.39 -19.79 -0.60
N TYR A 500 13.86 -20.27 0.56
CA TYR A 500 14.43 -19.44 1.60
C TYR A 500 15.63 -18.62 1.10
N ILE A 501 16.55 -19.29 0.42
CA ILE A 501 17.75 -18.65 -0.11
C ILE A 501 17.39 -17.60 -1.16
N ARG A 502 16.47 -17.90 -2.08
CA ARG A 502 15.96 -16.92 -3.04
C ARG A 502 15.29 -15.74 -2.35
N ALA A 503 14.52 -15.96 -1.31
CA ALA A 503 13.83 -14.89 -0.58
C ALA A 503 14.79 -13.96 0.18
N ILE A 504 15.97 -14.42 0.59
CA ILE A 504 17.00 -13.57 1.20
C ILE A 504 17.79 -12.79 0.16
N ASN A 505 18.11 -13.41 -0.98
CA ASN A 505 19.06 -12.89 -1.98
C ASN A 505 18.38 -12.44 -3.27
N TYR A 506 17.10 -12.02 -3.22
CA TYR A 506 16.32 -11.69 -4.41
C TYR A 506 16.88 -10.52 -5.25
N THR A 507 17.77 -9.71 -4.66
CA THR A 507 18.41 -8.55 -5.33
C THR A 507 19.84 -8.83 -5.79
N ASP A 508 20.42 -9.99 -5.45
CA ASP A 508 21.81 -10.32 -5.74
C ASP A 508 21.89 -11.67 -6.45
N GLU A 509 22.01 -11.63 -7.79
CA GLU A 509 22.05 -12.81 -8.63
C GLU A 509 23.29 -13.68 -8.34
N GLU A 510 24.44 -13.09 -8.00
CA GLU A 510 25.66 -13.83 -7.69
C GLU A 510 25.52 -14.62 -6.38
N SER A 511 24.97 -13.99 -5.34
CA SER A 511 24.67 -14.67 -4.08
C SER A 511 23.62 -15.77 -4.25
N SER A 512 22.61 -15.52 -5.07
CA SER A 512 21.59 -16.53 -5.38
C SER A 512 22.21 -17.76 -6.08
N ALA A 513 23.03 -17.54 -7.10
CA ALA A 513 23.74 -18.60 -7.82
C ALA A 513 24.69 -19.40 -6.90
N LEU A 514 25.41 -18.70 -6.01
CA LEU A 514 26.28 -19.32 -5.00
C LEU A 514 25.50 -20.29 -4.09
N PHE A 515 24.39 -19.83 -3.55
CA PHE A 515 23.59 -20.66 -2.64
C PHE A 515 22.89 -21.80 -3.36
N GLU A 516 22.42 -21.58 -4.60
CA GLU A 516 21.85 -22.63 -5.44
C GLU A 516 22.85 -23.76 -5.68
N LEU A 517 24.10 -23.39 -5.97
CA LEU A 517 25.19 -24.34 -6.12
C LEU A 517 25.42 -25.16 -4.83
N ILE A 518 25.47 -24.48 -3.67
CA ILE A 518 25.70 -25.14 -2.38
C ILE A 518 24.55 -26.13 -2.07
N VAL A 519 23.30 -25.69 -2.25
CA VAL A 519 22.11 -26.56 -2.01
C VAL A 519 22.13 -27.80 -2.87
N ASN A 520 22.56 -27.68 -4.13
CA ASN A 520 22.62 -28.82 -5.05
C ASN A 520 23.87 -29.70 -4.83
N ALA A 521 24.94 -29.16 -4.26
CA ALA A 521 26.20 -29.89 -4.06
C ALA A 521 26.28 -30.63 -2.72
N ASP A 522 25.68 -30.04 -1.64
CA ASP A 522 25.77 -30.57 -0.27
C ASP A 522 24.60 -31.51 0.06
N GLU A 523 24.84 -32.80 -0.01
CA GLU A 523 23.87 -33.85 0.33
C GLU A 523 23.56 -33.92 1.84
N LEU A 524 24.37 -33.27 2.69
CA LEU A 524 24.25 -33.27 4.15
C LEU A 524 23.61 -31.98 4.69
N LEU A 525 23.24 -31.05 3.84
CA LEU A 525 22.80 -29.70 4.18
C LEU A 525 21.76 -29.60 5.31
N LEU A 526 20.87 -30.59 5.41
CA LEU A 526 19.79 -30.65 6.41
C LEU A 526 20.14 -31.49 7.65
N MET A 527 21.35 -31.97 7.74
CA MET A 527 21.80 -32.76 8.90
C MET A 527 22.42 -31.86 9.95
N SER A 528 22.23 -32.22 11.21
CA SER A 528 22.97 -31.54 12.28
C SER A 528 24.45 -31.98 12.24
N ASN A 529 25.34 -31.09 12.64
CA ASN A 529 26.77 -31.41 12.74
C ASN A 529 27.03 -32.68 13.57
N ALA A 530 26.20 -32.95 14.60
CA ALA A 530 26.29 -34.15 15.42
C ALA A 530 25.96 -35.43 14.60
N ASP A 531 24.92 -35.37 13.77
CA ASP A 531 24.53 -36.48 12.90
C ASP A 531 25.57 -36.75 11.81
N VAL A 532 26.13 -35.66 11.23
CA VAL A 532 27.22 -35.74 10.24
C VAL A 532 28.44 -36.41 10.86
N LEU A 533 28.88 -36.02 12.05
CA LEU A 533 29.99 -36.63 12.78
C LEU A 533 29.73 -38.07 13.13
N ALA A 534 28.51 -38.43 13.56
CA ALA A 534 28.14 -39.82 13.84
C ALA A 534 28.20 -40.71 12.60
N ARG A 535 27.74 -40.21 11.44
CA ARG A 535 27.79 -40.90 10.16
C ARG A 535 29.22 -40.98 9.60
N LEU A 536 30.02 -39.96 9.81
CA LEU A 536 31.44 -39.98 9.48
C LEU A 536 32.19 -41.05 10.29
N ALA A 537 31.91 -41.14 11.59
CA ALA A 537 32.48 -42.17 12.46
C ALA A 537 32.06 -43.61 12.09
N SER A 538 30.83 -43.76 11.56
CA SER A 538 30.34 -45.05 11.07
C SER A 538 30.80 -45.41 9.65
N GLY A 539 31.52 -44.50 8.97
CA GLY A 539 31.97 -44.66 7.58
C GLY A 539 30.88 -44.60 6.52
N THR A 540 29.69 -44.10 6.88
CA THR A 540 28.56 -43.90 5.97
C THR A 540 28.63 -42.60 5.17
N VAL A 541 29.44 -41.63 5.65
CA VAL A 541 29.72 -40.36 5.00
C VAL A 541 31.22 -40.26 4.76
N GLU A 542 31.60 -39.79 3.57
CA GLU A 542 33.00 -39.61 3.20
C GLU A 542 33.54 -38.29 3.76
N LYS A 543 34.85 -38.23 4.02
CA LYS A 543 35.48 -37.04 4.60
C LYS A 543 35.30 -35.78 3.75
N TRP A 544 35.25 -35.90 2.42
CA TRP A 544 35.04 -34.75 1.55
C TRP A 544 33.62 -34.14 1.68
N GLN A 545 32.64 -34.96 2.00
CA GLN A 545 31.26 -34.49 2.24
C GLN A 545 31.19 -33.65 3.53
N ASP A 546 31.93 -34.02 4.58
CA ASP A 546 32.04 -33.23 5.80
C ASP A 546 32.77 -31.88 5.55
N VAL A 547 33.85 -31.91 4.76
CA VAL A 547 34.56 -30.68 4.36
C VAL A 547 33.66 -29.76 3.54
N LEU A 548 32.92 -30.33 2.59
CA LEU A 548 31.97 -29.59 1.79
C LEU A 548 30.87 -28.95 2.67
N HIS A 549 30.26 -29.74 3.55
CA HIS A 549 29.21 -29.29 4.46
C HIS A 549 29.63 -28.11 5.34
N ASN A 550 30.85 -28.15 5.89
CA ASN A 550 31.35 -27.13 6.81
C ASN A 550 32.01 -25.93 6.12
N SER A 551 32.41 -26.04 4.85
CA SER A 551 33.25 -25.04 4.19
C SER A 551 32.82 -24.66 2.76
N ALA A 552 31.62 -25.05 2.32
CA ALA A 552 31.13 -24.83 0.96
C ALA A 552 31.33 -23.37 0.44
N PRO A 553 30.94 -22.31 1.18
CA PRO A 553 31.14 -20.94 0.70
C PRO A 553 32.60 -20.59 0.44
N GLN A 554 33.50 -21.07 1.31
CA GLN A 554 34.92 -20.81 1.17
C GLN A 554 35.52 -21.55 -0.03
N LEU A 555 35.07 -22.79 -0.28
CA LEU A 555 35.50 -23.59 -1.42
C LEU A 555 35.06 -22.96 -2.75
N VAL A 556 33.85 -22.43 -2.82
CA VAL A 556 33.36 -21.72 -4.01
C VAL A 556 34.21 -20.46 -4.26
N MET A 557 34.49 -19.68 -3.22
CA MET A 557 35.34 -18.48 -3.37
C MET A 557 36.77 -18.83 -3.82
N GLU A 558 37.33 -19.95 -3.37
CA GLU A 558 38.63 -20.43 -3.85
C GLU A 558 38.56 -20.83 -5.33
N LEU A 559 37.52 -21.58 -5.72
CA LEU A 559 37.29 -21.95 -7.12
C LEU A 559 37.13 -20.71 -8.02
N MET A 560 36.35 -19.72 -7.61
CA MET A 560 36.20 -18.47 -8.36
C MET A 560 37.56 -17.80 -8.59
N ARG A 561 38.42 -17.76 -7.57
CA ARG A 561 39.79 -17.20 -7.72
C ARG A 561 40.67 -18.02 -8.67
N ASP A 562 40.59 -19.37 -8.59
CA ASP A 562 41.34 -20.25 -9.45
C ASP A 562 40.93 -20.07 -10.92
N TYR A 563 39.63 -19.92 -11.20
CA TYR A 563 39.11 -19.67 -12.56
C TYR A 563 39.45 -18.27 -13.09
N ILE A 564 39.36 -17.23 -12.24
CA ILE A 564 39.77 -15.86 -12.63
C ILE A 564 41.27 -15.80 -12.95
N ALA A 565 42.09 -16.61 -12.28
CA ALA A 565 43.54 -16.65 -12.54
C ALA A 565 43.89 -17.36 -13.87
N THR A 566 42.92 -18.02 -14.51
CA THR A 566 43.10 -18.75 -15.77
C THR A 566 42.47 -17.93 -16.90
N GLU A 567 43.29 -17.10 -17.61
CA GLU A 567 42.83 -16.13 -18.64
C GLU A 567 41.99 -16.73 -19.80
N GLU A 568 42.04 -18.03 -20.04
CA GLU A 568 41.33 -18.70 -21.14
C GLU A 568 40.09 -19.50 -20.70
N ALA A 569 39.77 -19.53 -19.40
CA ALA A 569 38.62 -20.30 -18.90
C ALA A 569 37.37 -19.41 -18.79
N PRO A 570 36.15 -19.93 -19.09
CA PRO A 570 34.92 -19.22 -18.81
C PRO A 570 34.79 -18.95 -17.30
N ALA A 571 34.06 -17.91 -16.90
CA ALA A 571 33.84 -17.63 -15.49
C ALA A 571 33.17 -18.85 -14.82
N PHE A 572 33.50 -19.11 -13.56
CA PHE A 572 33.03 -20.33 -12.88
C PHE A 572 31.51 -20.49 -12.92
N PHE A 573 30.76 -19.40 -12.78
CA PHE A 573 29.29 -19.43 -12.84
C PHE A 573 28.72 -19.54 -14.26
N ASP A 574 29.50 -19.36 -15.30
CA ASP A 574 29.10 -19.61 -16.70
C ASP A 574 29.14 -21.08 -17.07
N LEU A 575 29.72 -21.92 -16.22
CA LEU A 575 29.76 -23.36 -16.43
C LEU A 575 28.37 -23.99 -16.16
N PRO A 576 28.05 -25.10 -16.84
CA PRO A 576 26.88 -25.89 -16.48
C PRO A 576 26.91 -26.34 -15.01
N MET A 577 25.76 -26.32 -14.32
CA MET A 577 25.64 -26.66 -12.89
C MET A 577 26.31 -27.97 -12.52
N SER A 578 26.21 -28.99 -13.38
CA SER A 578 26.86 -30.31 -13.17
C SER A 578 28.38 -30.19 -13.11
N GLN A 579 29.01 -29.32 -13.90
CA GLN A 579 30.45 -29.08 -13.88
C GLN A 579 30.87 -28.25 -12.65
N GLN A 580 30.07 -27.28 -12.26
CA GLN A 580 30.29 -26.51 -11.03
C GLN A 580 30.27 -27.44 -9.79
N ILE A 581 29.27 -28.31 -9.68
CA ILE A 581 29.18 -29.32 -8.60
C ILE A 581 30.37 -30.28 -8.60
N ALA A 582 30.78 -30.78 -9.77
CA ALA A 582 31.93 -31.64 -9.89
C ALA A 582 33.23 -30.96 -9.45
N ALA A 583 33.44 -29.69 -9.86
CA ALA A 583 34.60 -28.89 -9.45
C ALA A 583 34.60 -28.65 -7.93
N LEU A 584 33.45 -28.35 -7.35
CA LEU A 584 33.32 -28.12 -5.91
C LEU A 584 33.61 -29.39 -5.08
N ARG A 585 33.12 -30.53 -5.53
CA ARG A 585 33.42 -31.85 -4.91
C ARG A 585 34.91 -32.18 -5.02
N ALA A 586 35.53 -31.94 -6.18
CA ALA A 586 36.96 -32.15 -6.39
C ALA A 586 37.81 -31.27 -5.47
N LYS A 587 37.43 -30.00 -5.31
CA LYS A 587 38.11 -29.03 -4.41
C LYS A 587 38.00 -29.48 -2.94
N ALA A 588 36.84 -29.96 -2.51
CA ALA A 588 36.64 -30.52 -1.16
C ALA A 588 37.54 -31.74 -0.92
N ALA A 589 37.69 -32.63 -1.91
CA ALA A 589 38.56 -33.80 -1.83
C ALA A 589 40.05 -33.40 -1.80
N GLU A 590 40.47 -32.39 -2.59
CA GLU A 590 41.83 -31.84 -2.58
C GLU A 590 42.24 -31.33 -1.18
N LYS A 591 41.33 -30.59 -0.49
CA LYS A 591 41.59 -30.10 0.88
C LYS A 591 41.90 -31.20 1.88
N ILE A 592 41.32 -32.38 1.73
CA ILE A 592 41.61 -33.52 2.59
C ILE A 592 43.04 -34.04 2.36
N ALA A 593 43.46 -34.13 1.08
CA ALA A 593 44.79 -34.58 0.74
C ALA A 593 45.86 -33.64 1.36
N VAL A 594 45.67 -32.33 1.26
CA VAL A 594 46.55 -31.32 1.83
C VAL A 594 46.58 -31.37 3.37
N THR A 595 45.46 -31.71 4.03
CA THR A 595 45.38 -31.76 5.50
C THR A 595 46.01 -33.06 6.07
N LEU A 596 46.02 -34.14 5.29
CA LEU A 596 46.61 -35.41 5.70
C LEU A 596 48.13 -35.47 5.52
N ASP A 597 48.68 -34.73 4.55
CA ASP A 597 50.13 -34.69 4.26
C ASP A 597 51.00 -34.21 5.44
N PRO A 598 50.66 -33.06 6.12
CA PRO A 598 51.46 -32.61 7.27
C PRO A 598 51.31 -33.52 8.48
N ILE A 599 50.18 -34.20 8.66
CA ILE A 599 49.98 -35.17 9.73
C ILE A 599 50.79 -36.45 9.48
N ALA A 600 50.81 -36.89 8.22
CA ALA A 600 51.65 -38.04 7.79
C ALA A 600 53.15 -37.71 7.92
N GLN A 601 53.58 -36.49 7.56
CA GLN A 601 54.93 -36.01 7.73
C GLN A 601 55.28 -35.87 9.22
N ALA A 602 54.40 -35.32 10.08
CA ALA A 602 54.60 -35.24 11.53
C ALA A 602 54.67 -36.63 12.19
N GLN A 603 53.85 -37.60 11.76
CA GLN A 603 53.93 -38.95 12.23
C GLN A 603 55.19 -39.68 11.78
N GLN A 604 55.65 -39.45 10.55
CA GLN A 604 56.91 -39.98 10.04
C GLN A 604 58.12 -39.35 10.73
N THR A 605 58.06 -38.08 11.08
CA THR A 605 59.10 -37.38 11.83
C THR A 605 59.16 -37.90 13.28
N LEU A 606 58.00 -38.18 13.90
CA LEU A 606 57.91 -38.79 15.22
C LEU A 606 58.43 -40.25 15.21
N LEU A 607 58.13 -41.01 14.19
CA LEU A 607 58.63 -42.39 14.04
C LEU A 607 60.13 -42.41 13.79
N ASN A 608 60.68 -41.48 13.02
CA ASN A 608 62.11 -41.38 12.73
C ASN A 608 62.89 -40.74 13.88
N GLY A 609 62.26 -40.11 14.86
CA GLY A 609 62.90 -39.53 16.05
C GLY A 609 62.96 -40.48 17.28
N ILE A 610 62.47 -41.71 17.15
CA ILE A 610 62.47 -42.74 18.20
C ILE A 610 63.51 -43.88 17.90
N VAL A 611 64.34 -43.73 16.88
CA VAL A 611 65.42 -44.68 16.62
C VAL A 611 66.76 -44.12 17.10
#